data_bffca49856ff748db8374b14d9907122
#
_entry.id   bffca49856ff748db8374b14d9907122
#
_cell.length_a   1.000
_cell.length_b   1.000
_cell.length_c   1.000
_cell.angle_alpha   90.00
_cell.angle_beta   90.00
_cell.angle_gamma   90.00
#
_symmetry.space_group_name_H-M   'P 1'
#
loop_
_entity.id
_entity.type
_entity.pdbx_description
1 polymer ?
#
loop_
_entity_poly.entity_id
_entity_poly.type
_entity_poly.pdbx_seq_one_letter_code
_entity_poly.pdbx_strand_id
1 'polypeptide(L)'
;MTKQIISEKSEVLRTHERSNRFSGESIMLTRDEAIKHDAIFYYEYLATLEDKKVGIDGHSEHWKSVRKNLDWFRKNNAEAYMVLLD
;
A
#
# COMPACT_ATOMS: atom_id res chain seq x y z
N MET A 1 19.62 -5.93 27.22
CA MET A 1 19.31 -5.63 26.73
C MET A 1 19.02 -5.16 26.35
N THR A 2 19.21 -5.00 26.02
CA THR A 2 18.95 -4.58 25.43
C THR A 2 18.66 -4.38 24.70
N LYS A 3 18.91 -4.55 24.27
CA LYS A 3 18.63 -4.32 23.36
C LYS A 3 17.84 -4.05 22.96
N GLN A 4 17.59 -3.96 23.10
CA GLN A 4 16.72 -3.79 22.68
C GLN A 4 16.07 -3.09 22.48
N ILE A 5 16.36 -2.73 22.85
CA ILE A 5 15.50 -1.95 22.66
C ILE A 5 15.60 -1.05 21.62
N ILE A 6 16.48 -0.54 21.46
CA ILE A 6 16.75 0.29 20.50
C ILE A 6 16.34 -0.17 19.35
N SER A 7 16.50 -1.14 19.28
CA SER A 7 16.29 -1.62 18.15
C SER A 7 14.94 -1.97 17.86
N GLU A 8 14.05 -1.38 18.47
CA GLU A 8 12.74 -1.61 18.16
C GLU A 8 12.47 -1.40 16.74
N LYS A 9 12.97 -0.37 16.12
CA LYS A 9 12.74 -0.13 14.77
C LYS A 9 13.40 -1.12 13.93
N SER A 10 14.58 -1.50 14.26
CA SER A 10 15.29 -2.45 13.47
C SER A 10 14.70 -3.82 13.63
N GLU A 11 13.82 -4.00 14.58
CA GLU A 11 13.19 -5.28 14.76
C GLU A 11 11.88 -5.40 14.05
N VAL A 12 11.51 -4.41 13.28
CA VAL A 12 10.31 -4.50 12.48
C VAL A 12 10.55 -5.54 11.43
N LEU A 13 9.72 -6.56 11.41
CA LEU A 13 9.89 -7.67 10.48
C LEU A 13 9.26 -7.37 9.15
N ARG A 14 10.07 -7.43 8.10
CA ARG A 14 9.60 -7.22 6.75
C ARG A 14 9.63 -8.55 6.04
N THR A 15 8.53 -9.26 6.13
CA THR A 15 8.44 -10.63 5.66
C THR A 15 7.45 -10.82 4.51
N HIS A 16 6.81 -9.74 4.06
CA HIS A 16 5.81 -9.84 3.02
C HIS A 16 6.32 -9.17 1.76
N GLU A 17 6.69 -9.95 0.77
CA GLU A 17 7.18 -9.39 -0.48
C GLU A 17 6.03 -8.93 -1.35
N ARG A 18 6.16 -7.74 -1.93
CA ARG A 18 5.20 -7.26 -2.92
C ARG A 18 5.98 -6.71 -4.10
N SER A 19 5.38 -6.76 -5.28
CA SER A 19 6.05 -6.34 -6.51
C SER A 19 5.21 -5.31 -7.25
N ASN A 20 5.90 -4.42 -7.95
CA ASN A 20 5.24 -3.48 -8.83
C ASN A 20 4.77 -4.26 -10.06
N ARG A 21 3.49 -4.21 -10.35
CA ARG A 21 2.92 -5.00 -11.44
C ARG A 21 3.37 -4.56 -12.82
N PHE A 22 3.99 -3.40 -12.92
CA PHE A 22 4.48 -2.91 -14.21
C PHE A 22 5.98 -3.09 -14.37
N SER A 23 6.75 -2.72 -13.36
CA SER A 23 8.21 -2.80 -13.46
C SER A 23 8.79 -4.13 -13.02
N GLY A 24 8.06 -4.87 -12.22
CA GLY A 24 8.57 -6.12 -11.67
C GLY A 24 9.45 -5.95 -10.45
N GLU A 25 9.73 -4.70 -10.06
CA GLU A 25 10.54 -4.47 -8.89
C GLU A 25 9.78 -4.88 -7.64
N SER A 26 10.49 -5.43 -6.67
CA SER A 26 9.84 -5.87 -5.44
C SER A 26 10.54 -5.31 -4.22
N ILE A 27 9.84 -5.36 -3.10
CA ILE A 27 10.35 -4.87 -1.85
C ILE A 27 9.66 -5.64 -0.74
N MET A 28 10.37 -5.84 0.37
CA MET A 28 9.80 -6.55 1.51
C MET A 28 9.07 -5.56 2.40
N LEU A 29 7.89 -5.91 2.83
CA LEU A 29 7.03 -5.07 3.65
C LEU A 29 6.74 -5.73 4.98
N THR A 30 6.34 -4.91 5.96
CA THR A 30 5.80 -5.45 7.18
C THR A 30 4.39 -5.93 6.89
N ARG A 31 3.82 -6.65 7.84
CA ARG A 31 2.46 -7.14 7.68
C ARG A 31 1.48 -5.98 7.47
N ASP A 32 1.61 -4.91 8.27
CA ASP A 32 0.71 -3.76 8.14
C ASP A 32 0.87 -3.08 6.80
N GLU A 33 2.09 -2.96 6.33
CA GLU A 33 2.35 -2.36 5.01
C GLU A 33 1.75 -3.21 3.91
N ALA A 34 1.87 -4.53 4.03
CA ALA A 34 1.32 -5.44 3.03
C ALA A 34 -0.20 -5.34 3.00
N ILE A 35 -0.83 -5.23 4.16
CA ILE A 35 -2.28 -5.09 4.24
C ILE A 35 -2.71 -3.78 3.55
N LYS A 36 -1.99 -2.69 3.82
CA LYS A 36 -2.30 -1.41 3.19
C LYS A 36 -2.09 -1.46 1.68
N HIS A 37 -1.03 -2.12 1.25
CA HIS A 37 -0.74 -2.26 -0.17
C HIS A 37 -1.88 -3.02 -0.86
N ASP A 38 -2.27 -4.14 -0.29
CA ASP A 38 -3.30 -4.97 -0.90
C ASP A 38 -4.65 -4.25 -0.89
N ALA A 39 -4.90 -3.45 0.15
CA ALA A 39 -6.14 -2.69 0.24
C ALA A 39 -6.25 -1.64 -0.87
N ILE A 40 -5.12 -1.05 -1.28
CA ILE A 40 -5.13 -0.07 -2.37
C ILE A 40 -5.71 -0.70 -3.63
N PHE A 41 -5.23 -1.89 -3.98
CA PHE A 41 -5.69 -2.55 -5.19
C PHE A 41 -7.11 -3.08 -5.04
N TYR A 42 -7.47 -3.50 -3.84
CA TYR A 42 -8.82 -3.96 -3.59
C TYR A 42 -9.82 -2.80 -3.78
N TYR A 43 -9.53 -1.64 -3.18
CA TYR A 43 -10.42 -0.49 -3.30
C TYR A 43 -10.41 0.07 -4.72
N GLU A 44 -9.28 0.00 -5.41
CA GLU A 44 -9.21 0.43 -6.80
C GLU A 44 -10.12 -0.45 -7.65
N TYR A 45 -10.11 -1.74 -7.40
CA TYR A 45 -10.96 -2.67 -8.12
C TYR A 45 -12.45 -2.35 -7.87
N LEU A 46 -12.82 -2.14 -6.61
CA LEU A 46 -14.19 -1.81 -6.27
C LEU A 46 -14.61 -0.48 -6.88
N ALA A 47 -13.73 0.50 -6.85
CA ALA A 47 -14.01 1.82 -7.42
C ALA A 47 -14.25 1.71 -8.92
N THR A 48 -13.43 0.96 -9.60
CA THR A 48 -13.56 0.77 -11.03
C THR A 48 -14.87 0.07 -11.38
N LEU A 49 -15.24 -0.94 -10.61
CA LEU A 49 -16.49 -1.64 -10.83
C LEU A 49 -17.68 -0.70 -10.63
N GLU A 50 -17.62 0.10 -9.58
CA GLU A 50 -18.72 1.00 -9.29
C GLU A 50 -18.84 2.09 -10.35
N ASP A 51 -17.71 2.63 -10.79
CA ASP A 51 -17.71 3.65 -11.83
C ASP A 51 -18.30 3.09 -13.13
N LYS A 52 -17.96 1.88 -13.45
CA LYS A 52 -18.51 1.24 -14.65
C LYS A 52 -20.02 1.06 -14.53
N LYS A 53 -20.47 0.67 -13.34
CA LYS A 53 -21.87 0.41 -13.12
C LYS A 53 -22.71 1.65 -13.27
N VAL A 54 -22.25 2.78 -12.73
CA VAL A 54 -23.02 4.02 -12.81
C VAL A 54 -22.63 4.87 -14.01
N GLY A 55 -21.57 4.51 -14.71
CA GLY A 55 -21.15 5.25 -15.88
C GLY A 55 -20.48 6.57 -15.61
N ILE A 56 -19.99 6.78 -14.40
CA ILE A 56 -19.34 8.04 -14.02
C ILE A 56 -18.00 7.72 -13.38
N ASP A 57 -16.92 8.05 -14.09
CA ASP A 57 -15.60 7.77 -13.62
C ASP A 57 -15.17 8.64 -12.45
N GLY A 58 -14.52 8.01 -11.50
CA GLY A 58 -13.88 8.74 -10.40
C GLY A 58 -14.80 9.21 -9.31
N HIS A 59 -16.07 8.81 -9.30
CA HIS A 59 -17.02 9.26 -8.31
C HIS A 59 -17.27 8.26 -7.18
N SER A 60 -16.69 7.08 -7.25
CA SER A 60 -16.89 6.10 -6.21
C SER A 60 -16.19 6.54 -4.91
N GLU A 61 -16.84 6.28 -3.78
CA GLU A 61 -16.25 6.57 -2.49
C GLU A 61 -14.99 5.74 -2.26
N HIS A 62 -14.87 4.63 -2.95
CA HIS A 62 -13.68 3.78 -2.81
C HIS A 62 -12.41 4.50 -3.27
N TRP A 63 -12.53 5.49 -4.17
CA TRP A 63 -11.36 6.26 -4.59
C TRP A 63 -10.77 7.06 -3.42
N LYS A 64 -11.59 7.44 -2.46
CA LYS A 64 -11.09 8.14 -1.27
C LYS A 64 -10.22 7.20 -0.45
N SER A 65 -10.63 5.93 -0.36
CA SER A 65 -9.86 4.94 0.38
C SER A 65 -8.53 4.66 -0.32
N VAL A 66 -8.53 4.64 -1.65
CA VAL A 66 -7.30 4.47 -2.42
C VAL A 66 -6.34 5.61 -2.09
N ARG A 67 -6.80 6.86 -2.19
CA ARG A 67 -5.95 8.01 -1.93
C ARG A 67 -5.44 8.04 -0.50
N LYS A 68 -6.28 7.67 0.45
CA LYS A 68 -5.91 7.66 1.85
C LYS A 68 -4.77 6.67 2.10
N ASN A 69 -4.85 5.49 1.49
CA ASN A 69 -3.82 4.49 1.66
C ASN A 69 -2.55 4.85 0.93
N LEU A 70 -2.65 5.52 -0.23
CA LEU A 70 -1.46 6.02 -0.92
C LEU A 70 -0.74 7.05 -0.06
N ASP A 71 -1.50 7.95 0.57
CA ASP A 71 -0.90 8.96 1.45
C ASP A 71 -0.24 8.30 2.65
N TRP A 72 -0.86 7.25 3.17
CA TRP A 72 -0.29 6.52 4.29
C TRP A 72 1.11 5.99 3.91
N PHE A 73 1.24 5.40 2.72
CA PHE A 73 2.53 4.89 2.28
C PHE A 73 3.55 6.00 2.11
N ARG A 74 3.16 7.11 1.52
CA ARG A 74 4.10 8.21 1.34
C ARG A 74 4.64 8.71 2.66
N LYS A 75 3.84 8.67 3.71
CA LYS A 75 4.26 9.14 5.02
C LYS A 75 5.01 8.11 5.83
N ASN A 76 4.64 6.85 5.67
CA ASN A 76 5.17 5.79 6.53
C ASN A 76 6.26 4.95 5.90
N ASN A 77 6.29 4.83 4.58
CA ASN A 77 7.34 4.09 3.90
C ASN A 77 7.45 4.60 2.48
N ALA A 78 8.11 5.74 2.34
CA ALA A 78 8.25 6.39 1.04
C ALA A 78 8.99 5.52 0.03
N GLU A 79 9.95 4.74 0.48
CA GLU A 79 10.69 3.87 -0.40
C GLU A 79 9.77 2.83 -1.04
N ALA A 80 8.91 2.22 -0.24
CA ALA A 80 7.97 1.24 -0.76
C ALA A 80 6.98 1.90 -1.72
N TYR A 81 6.58 3.13 -1.42
CA TYR A 81 5.70 3.86 -2.31
C TYR A 81 6.34 4.02 -3.68
N MET A 82 7.62 4.40 -3.70
CA MET A 82 8.33 4.60 -4.95
C MET A 82 8.52 3.30 -5.73
N VAL A 83 8.79 2.22 -5.05
CA VAL A 83 8.98 0.93 -5.71
C VAL A 83 7.66 0.36 -6.23
N LEU A 84 6.63 0.41 -5.41
CA LEU A 84 5.40 -0.33 -5.71
C LEU A 84 4.29 0.48 -6.36
N LEU A 85 4.22 1.75 -6.03
CA LEU A 85 3.03 2.54 -6.33
C LEU A 85 3.28 3.77 -7.18
N ASP A 86 4.52 4.06 -7.44
CA ASP A 86 4.85 5.25 -8.24
C ASP A 86 4.99 4.95 -9.74
#